data_f1fdbd76ece0620f81bb0da5622be41b
#
_entry.id   f1fdbd76ece0620f81bb0da5622be41b
#
_cell.length_a   1.000
_cell.length_b   1.000
_cell.length_c   1.000
_cell.angle_alpha   90.00
_cell.angle_beta   90.00
_cell.angle_gamma   90.00
#
_symmetry.space_group_name_H-M   'P 1'
#
loop_
_entity.id
_entity.type
_entity.pdbx_description
1 polymer ?
#
loop_
_entity_poly.entity_id
_entity_poly.type
_entity_poly.pdbx_seq_one_letter_code
_entity_poly.pdbx_strand_id
1 'polypeptide(L)'
;MKSKKDNGVFETIRMAAMSHHLLTAGTILCVAASVVASLLPPLLLAGIIDRLTAGIPLTFAAVLLYFGSLALEGGLSSAQESLLVLFGQKMTHALRSEMSRKLTRLPASTLAGQNPGEVAARFSGDVDTVEALFTSGIISMAADACRIISIMAVIAVKNTGIALVLLLVLPLFAVFTHHVQKRMLAAQLDNRRAVAAVSGQVPETLHNIRTIRALGLESYRERRYDRCIGESYAAMERTNFYDAIYSPLVLALNAVVAGIVMLLSASGNAMVLTFFGMSVGTSVAIINYISRIFAPIESLGMEIQTIQSAMAGVKRIDAFLAQPERTIPAERRTAARGDVELAHVTFGYGEKPVLSDFSMTVKQGGQVTLVGRTGAGKSTVFKLLLGLYQPQAGTVTIGGVDVARITDRERRTCIGCVEQHFSRVPGTVLEQITLGDPQITAEMARNAAKLAGIDEAIQALPEGYDTVCSDGMFSQGEWQLLSIARAAAADPAVLLLDEVTANLDAETEARVLEALRRASAGRTVLSVSHRIYENLGGRTVKIEPQSM
;
A
#
# COMPACT_ATOMS: atom_id res chain seq x y z
N MET A 1 -11.90 -12.59 -26.74
CA MET A 1 -11.19 -12.61 -25.44
C MET A 1 -12.16 -12.09 -24.38
N LYS A 2 -12.54 -12.93 -23.40
CA LYS A 2 -13.44 -12.51 -22.32
C LYS A 2 -12.80 -11.37 -21.56
N SER A 3 -13.49 -10.25 -21.43
CA SER A 3 -13.17 -9.16 -20.51
C SER A 3 -12.84 -9.78 -19.15
N LYS A 4 -11.59 -9.70 -18.72
CA LYS A 4 -11.18 -10.07 -17.37
C LYS A 4 -11.90 -9.09 -16.45
N LYS A 5 -12.96 -9.55 -15.76
CA LYS A 5 -13.58 -8.79 -14.68
C LYS A 5 -12.44 -8.27 -13.78
N ASP A 6 -12.47 -6.97 -13.48
CA ASP A 6 -11.59 -6.39 -12.48
C ASP A 6 -11.80 -7.17 -11.18
N ASN A 7 -10.79 -7.94 -10.80
CA ASN A 7 -10.84 -8.78 -9.61
C ASN A 7 -10.70 -7.87 -8.40
N GLY A 8 -11.75 -7.69 -7.64
CA GLY A 8 -11.71 -6.99 -6.36
C GLY A 8 -10.83 -7.72 -5.33
N VAL A 9 -10.56 -7.07 -4.20
CA VAL A 9 -9.73 -7.62 -3.12
C VAL A 9 -10.16 -9.02 -2.71
N PHE A 10 -11.46 -9.24 -2.47
CA PHE A 10 -11.98 -10.55 -2.06
C PHE A 10 -11.81 -11.65 -3.12
N GLU A 11 -11.91 -11.30 -4.39
CA GLU A 11 -11.71 -12.28 -5.47
C GLU A 11 -10.22 -12.65 -5.59
N THR A 12 -9.33 -11.68 -5.47
CA THR A 12 -7.87 -11.91 -5.44
C THR A 12 -7.50 -12.83 -4.28
N ILE A 13 -8.02 -12.56 -3.08
CA ILE A 13 -7.79 -13.36 -1.89
C ILE A 13 -8.36 -14.78 -2.05
N ARG A 14 -9.57 -14.91 -2.58
CA ARG A 14 -10.18 -16.23 -2.85
C ARG A 14 -9.31 -17.05 -3.80
N MET A 15 -8.83 -16.45 -4.89
CA MET A 15 -7.95 -17.15 -5.84
C MET A 15 -6.62 -17.56 -5.18
N ALA A 16 -6.04 -16.69 -4.36
CA ALA A 16 -4.82 -16.99 -3.61
C ALA A 16 -5.04 -18.12 -2.59
N ALA A 17 -6.15 -18.11 -1.85
CA ALA A 17 -6.50 -19.17 -0.92
C ALA A 17 -6.73 -20.52 -1.63
N MET A 18 -7.35 -20.51 -2.80
CA MET A 18 -7.53 -21.72 -3.62
C MET A 18 -6.20 -22.24 -4.20
N SER A 19 -5.27 -21.35 -4.57
CA SER A 19 -3.94 -21.76 -5.05
C SER A 19 -3.07 -22.37 -3.94
N HIS A 20 -3.31 -21.98 -2.70
CA HIS A 20 -2.63 -22.48 -1.50
C HIS A 20 -3.57 -23.34 -0.63
N HIS A 21 -4.34 -24.24 -1.26
CA HIS A 21 -5.40 -25.04 -0.60
C HIS A 21 -4.90 -25.84 0.61
N LEU A 22 -3.68 -26.39 0.57
CA LEU A 22 -3.10 -27.14 1.70
C LEU A 22 -2.86 -26.23 2.91
N LEU A 23 -2.35 -25.02 2.71
CA LEU A 23 -2.16 -24.03 3.79
C LEU A 23 -3.52 -23.60 4.36
N THR A 24 -4.50 -23.33 3.50
CA THR A 24 -5.84 -22.92 3.90
C THR A 24 -6.53 -24.03 4.73
N ALA A 25 -6.50 -25.28 4.24
CA ALA A 25 -7.06 -26.42 4.96
C ALA A 25 -6.32 -26.70 6.27
N GLY A 26 -4.97 -26.61 6.26
CA GLY A 26 -4.14 -26.76 7.45
C GLY A 26 -4.45 -25.71 8.52
N THR A 27 -4.63 -24.44 8.13
CA THR A 27 -5.01 -23.36 9.04
C THR A 27 -6.37 -23.64 9.68
N ILE A 28 -7.39 -23.99 8.90
CA ILE A 28 -8.74 -24.29 9.41
C ILE A 28 -8.70 -25.48 10.37
N LEU A 29 -8.00 -26.55 9.99
CA LEU A 29 -7.88 -27.75 10.83
C LEU A 29 -7.14 -27.44 12.14
N CYS A 30 -6.06 -26.66 12.08
CA CYS A 30 -5.29 -26.29 13.26
C CYS A 30 -6.11 -25.41 14.21
N VAL A 31 -6.89 -24.45 13.70
CA VAL A 31 -7.82 -23.63 14.49
C VAL A 31 -8.84 -24.52 15.20
N ALA A 32 -9.48 -25.46 14.49
CA ALA A 32 -10.45 -26.38 15.08
C ALA A 32 -9.79 -27.29 16.14
N ALA A 33 -8.61 -27.82 15.85
CA ALA A 33 -7.86 -28.66 16.81
C ALA A 33 -7.44 -27.88 18.07
N SER A 34 -7.02 -26.62 17.92
CA SER A 34 -6.67 -25.74 19.04
C SER A 34 -7.86 -25.48 19.96
N VAL A 35 -9.05 -25.21 19.38
CA VAL A 35 -10.29 -25.04 20.17
C VAL A 35 -10.64 -26.31 20.97
N VAL A 36 -10.56 -27.48 20.33
CA VAL A 36 -10.84 -28.75 21.02
C VAL A 36 -9.78 -29.04 22.09
N ALA A 37 -8.49 -28.84 21.79
CA ALA A 37 -7.40 -29.07 22.74
C ALA A 37 -7.52 -28.19 23.98
N SER A 38 -8.00 -26.94 23.83
CA SER A 38 -8.19 -26.01 24.97
C SER A 38 -9.22 -26.46 26.01
N LEU A 39 -10.09 -27.42 25.68
CA LEU A 39 -11.05 -27.99 26.59
C LEU A 39 -10.48 -29.10 27.47
N LEU A 40 -9.36 -29.73 27.08
CA LEU A 40 -8.84 -30.91 27.77
C LEU A 40 -8.21 -30.62 29.14
N PRO A 41 -7.34 -29.61 29.33
CA PRO A 41 -6.64 -29.40 30.59
C PRO A 41 -7.59 -29.17 31.78
N PRO A 42 -8.64 -28.33 31.71
CA PRO A 42 -9.57 -28.18 32.85
C PRO A 42 -10.33 -29.45 33.19
N LEU A 43 -10.70 -30.30 32.21
CA LEU A 43 -11.37 -31.56 32.43
C LEU A 43 -10.46 -32.59 33.12
N LEU A 44 -9.22 -32.69 32.70
CA LEU A 44 -8.23 -33.58 33.31
C LEU A 44 -7.89 -33.13 34.73
N LEU A 45 -7.76 -31.82 34.95
CA LEU A 45 -7.53 -31.25 36.27
C LEU A 45 -8.69 -31.56 37.22
N ALA A 46 -9.93 -31.46 36.77
CA ALA A 46 -11.11 -31.84 37.54
C ALA A 46 -11.01 -33.31 38.03
N GLY A 47 -10.68 -34.24 37.11
CA GLY A 47 -10.53 -35.64 37.45
C GLY A 47 -9.39 -35.92 38.43
N ILE A 48 -8.30 -35.18 38.36
CA ILE A 48 -7.19 -35.28 39.32
C ILE A 48 -7.62 -34.78 40.69
N ILE A 49 -8.28 -33.63 40.77
CA ILE A 49 -8.76 -33.05 42.03
C ILE A 49 -9.80 -33.98 42.70
N ASP A 50 -10.74 -34.51 41.92
CA ASP A 50 -11.78 -35.41 42.44
C ASP A 50 -11.17 -36.71 43.00
N ARG A 51 -10.13 -37.28 42.40
CA ARG A 51 -9.39 -38.41 42.93
C ARG A 51 -8.69 -38.08 44.26
N LEU A 52 -8.02 -36.89 44.30
CA LEU A 52 -7.34 -36.43 45.51
C LEU A 52 -8.32 -36.24 46.68
N THR A 53 -9.47 -35.62 46.44
CA THR A 53 -10.51 -35.38 47.46
C THR A 53 -11.18 -36.67 47.92
N ALA A 54 -11.24 -37.69 47.07
CA ALA A 54 -11.70 -39.03 47.41
C ALA A 54 -10.63 -39.90 48.11
N GLY A 55 -9.43 -39.38 48.37
CA GLY A 55 -8.33 -40.13 48.98
C GLY A 55 -7.71 -41.21 48.08
N ILE A 56 -7.98 -41.17 46.80
CA ILE A 56 -7.44 -42.13 45.80
C ILE A 56 -6.05 -41.69 45.39
N PRO A 57 -5.02 -42.56 45.44
CA PRO A 57 -3.67 -42.18 45.05
C PRO A 57 -3.61 -41.82 43.58
N LEU A 58 -2.88 -40.74 43.27
CA LEU A 58 -2.66 -40.30 41.90
C LEU A 58 -1.72 -41.26 41.16
N THR A 59 -2.13 -41.67 40.00
CA THR A 59 -1.24 -42.40 39.09
C THR A 59 -0.32 -41.42 38.33
N PHE A 60 0.94 -41.76 38.17
CA PHE A 60 1.89 -40.96 37.39
C PHE A 60 1.37 -40.69 35.98
N ALA A 61 0.64 -41.63 35.40
CA ALA A 61 0.00 -41.48 34.09
C ALA A 61 -1.02 -40.32 34.04
N ALA A 62 -1.82 -40.11 35.12
CA ALA A 62 -2.78 -39.00 35.15
C ALA A 62 -2.10 -37.63 35.18
N VAL A 63 -0.97 -37.51 35.87
CA VAL A 63 -0.14 -36.29 35.92
C VAL A 63 0.49 -36.05 34.57
N LEU A 64 1.06 -37.09 33.97
CA LEU A 64 1.70 -37.00 32.63
C LEU A 64 0.67 -36.61 31.57
N LEU A 65 -0.55 -37.16 31.61
CA LEU A 65 -1.64 -36.82 30.68
C LEU A 65 -2.08 -35.35 30.83
N TYR A 66 -2.13 -34.82 32.06
CA TYR A 66 -2.43 -33.42 32.29
C TYR A 66 -1.36 -32.49 31.70
N PHE A 67 -0.08 -32.71 32.00
CA PHE A 67 1.01 -31.91 31.42
C PHE A 67 1.12 -32.10 29.90
N GLY A 68 0.88 -33.30 29.40
CA GLY A 68 0.81 -33.58 27.96
C GLY A 68 -0.32 -32.80 27.30
N SER A 69 -1.48 -32.65 27.93
CA SER A 69 -2.59 -31.83 27.40
C SER A 69 -2.26 -30.35 27.37
N LEU A 70 -1.56 -29.83 28.37
CA LEU A 70 -1.06 -28.44 28.36
C LEU A 70 -0.03 -28.20 27.27
N ALA A 71 0.90 -29.15 27.09
CA ALA A 71 1.88 -29.05 26.00
C ALA A 71 1.22 -29.13 24.62
N LEU A 72 0.20 -29.98 24.45
CA LEU A 72 -0.59 -30.10 23.23
C LEU A 72 -1.37 -28.79 22.94
N GLU A 73 -2.05 -28.24 23.95
CA GLU A 73 -2.76 -26.96 23.83
C GLU A 73 -1.81 -25.84 23.42
N GLY A 74 -0.68 -25.68 24.11
CA GLY A 74 0.32 -24.66 23.80
C GLY A 74 0.94 -24.85 22.41
N GLY A 75 1.28 -26.08 22.04
CA GLY A 75 1.82 -26.40 20.73
C GLY A 75 0.85 -26.11 19.58
N LEU A 76 -0.43 -26.49 19.73
CA LEU A 76 -1.47 -26.20 18.74
C LEU A 76 -1.79 -24.71 18.67
N SER A 77 -1.79 -23.99 19.78
CA SER A 77 -1.99 -22.54 19.80
C SER A 77 -0.85 -21.82 19.06
N SER A 78 0.40 -22.20 19.31
CA SER A 78 1.56 -21.63 18.60
C SER A 78 1.56 -21.98 17.11
N ALA A 79 1.18 -23.21 16.76
CA ALA A 79 1.02 -23.62 15.37
C ALA A 79 -0.10 -22.85 14.66
N GLN A 80 -1.24 -22.63 15.33
CA GLN A 80 -2.36 -21.83 14.84
C GLN A 80 -1.90 -20.40 14.52
N GLU A 81 -1.21 -19.74 15.44
CA GLU A 81 -0.72 -18.37 15.26
C GLU A 81 0.26 -18.29 14.08
N SER A 82 1.20 -19.22 14.01
CA SER A 82 2.18 -19.30 12.91
C SER A 82 1.49 -19.52 11.56
N LEU A 83 0.51 -20.41 11.47
CA LEU A 83 -0.23 -20.66 10.24
C LEU A 83 -1.09 -19.46 9.82
N LEU A 84 -1.71 -18.75 10.77
CA LEU A 84 -2.46 -17.52 10.48
C LEU A 84 -1.57 -16.43 9.90
N VAL A 85 -0.38 -16.22 10.46
CA VAL A 85 0.61 -15.26 9.92
C VAL A 85 1.04 -15.66 8.53
N LEU A 86 1.41 -16.92 8.31
CA LEU A 86 1.80 -17.40 6.98
C LEU A 86 0.68 -17.26 5.94
N PHE A 87 -0.55 -17.55 6.35
CA PHE A 87 -1.73 -17.37 5.51
C PHE A 87 -1.92 -15.89 5.14
N GLY A 88 -1.89 -14.98 6.13
CA GLY A 88 -1.99 -13.54 5.92
C GLY A 88 -0.93 -13.03 4.95
N GLN A 89 0.34 -13.40 5.14
CA GLN A 89 1.44 -13.00 4.25
C GLN A 89 1.27 -13.50 2.81
N LYS A 90 0.74 -14.71 2.59
CA LYS A 90 0.45 -15.21 1.23
C LYS A 90 -0.67 -14.43 0.56
N MET A 91 -1.70 -14.06 1.31
CA MET A 91 -2.82 -13.26 0.79
C MET A 91 -2.36 -11.83 0.44
N THR A 92 -1.57 -11.19 1.31
CA THR A 92 -1.05 -9.85 1.06
C THR A 92 -0.03 -9.81 -0.07
N HIS A 93 0.82 -10.84 -0.21
CA HIS A 93 1.71 -10.95 -1.36
C HIS A 93 0.93 -10.99 -2.69
N ALA A 94 -0.13 -11.80 -2.77
CA ALA A 94 -0.98 -11.87 -3.97
C ALA A 94 -1.63 -10.51 -4.27
N LEU A 95 -2.14 -9.82 -3.23
CA LEU A 95 -2.77 -8.52 -3.36
C LEU A 95 -1.79 -7.44 -3.83
N ARG A 96 -0.59 -7.36 -3.21
CA ARG A 96 0.48 -6.44 -3.64
C ARG A 96 0.90 -6.68 -5.09
N SER A 97 1.00 -7.95 -5.50
CA SER A 97 1.33 -8.30 -6.88
C SER A 97 0.26 -7.85 -7.87
N GLU A 98 -1.03 -7.99 -7.53
CA GLU A 98 -2.13 -7.51 -8.38
C GLU A 98 -2.16 -5.98 -8.45
N MET A 99 -2.00 -5.29 -7.31
CA MET A 99 -1.91 -3.83 -7.26
C MET A 99 -0.71 -3.31 -8.07
N SER A 100 0.46 -3.94 -7.97
CA SER A 100 1.65 -3.58 -8.76
C SER A 100 1.40 -3.75 -10.26
N ARG A 101 0.78 -4.85 -10.65
CA ARG A 101 0.36 -5.10 -12.04
C ARG A 101 -0.64 -4.05 -12.53
N LYS A 102 -1.60 -3.67 -11.68
CA LYS A 102 -2.56 -2.62 -11.99
C LYS A 102 -1.87 -1.27 -12.16
N LEU A 103 -0.97 -0.90 -11.24
CA LEU A 103 -0.23 0.36 -11.28
C LEU A 103 0.49 0.57 -12.62
N THR A 104 1.17 -0.47 -13.14
CA THR A 104 1.89 -0.39 -14.42
C THR A 104 0.97 -0.30 -15.64
N ARG A 105 -0.32 -0.61 -15.48
CA ARG A 105 -1.33 -0.57 -16.56
C ARG A 105 -2.21 0.66 -16.53
N LEU A 106 -2.13 1.47 -15.48
CA LEU A 106 -2.92 2.70 -15.42
C LEU A 106 -2.44 3.72 -16.45
N PRO A 107 -3.34 4.53 -17.00
CA PRO A 107 -2.98 5.66 -17.84
C PRO A 107 -2.16 6.69 -17.06
N ALA A 108 -1.19 7.33 -17.73
CA ALA A 108 -0.39 8.40 -17.12
C ALA A 108 -1.27 9.57 -16.62
N SER A 109 -2.37 9.85 -17.32
CA SER A 109 -3.38 10.84 -16.92
C SER A 109 -3.99 10.56 -15.54
N THR A 110 -4.26 9.29 -15.25
CA THR A 110 -4.81 8.86 -13.96
C THR A 110 -3.77 9.00 -12.85
N LEU A 111 -2.50 8.65 -13.13
CA LEU A 111 -1.41 8.72 -12.15
C LEU A 111 -0.99 10.16 -11.85
N ALA A 112 -0.95 11.03 -12.86
CA ALA A 112 -0.56 12.43 -12.70
C ALA A 112 -1.49 13.23 -11.76
N GLY A 113 -2.75 12.81 -11.61
CA GLY A 113 -3.71 13.43 -10.70
C GLY A 113 -3.71 12.88 -9.27
N GLN A 114 -2.90 11.84 -8.98
CA GLN A 114 -2.86 11.20 -7.66
C GLN A 114 -1.68 11.70 -6.83
N ASN A 115 -1.89 11.80 -5.51
CA ASN A 115 -0.80 12.08 -4.59
C ASN A 115 0.08 10.82 -4.43
N PRO A 116 1.38 10.87 -4.74
CA PRO A 116 2.27 9.71 -4.61
C PRO A 116 2.29 9.09 -3.21
N GLY A 117 2.18 9.92 -2.16
CA GLY A 117 2.10 9.46 -0.77
C GLY A 117 0.84 8.65 -0.48
N GLU A 118 -0.31 9.02 -1.05
CA GLU A 118 -1.54 8.23 -0.90
C GLU A 118 -1.47 6.90 -1.64
N VAL A 119 -0.86 6.88 -2.82
CA VAL A 119 -0.64 5.63 -3.57
C VAL A 119 0.28 4.72 -2.77
N ALA A 120 1.41 5.23 -2.26
CA ALA A 120 2.34 4.45 -1.42
C ALA A 120 1.65 3.92 -0.14
N ALA A 121 0.82 4.73 0.52
CA ALA A 121 0.06 4.31 1.71
C ALA A 121 -0.92 3.17 1.43
N ARG A 122 -1.49 3.08 0.22
CA ARG A 122 -2.34 1.95 -0.19
C ARG A 122 -1.54 0.65 -0.30
N PHE A 123 -0.31 0.72 -0.84
CA PHE A 123 0.56 -0.46 -1.01
C PHE A 123 1.15 -0.98 0.30
N SER A 124 1.29 -0.13 1.32
CA SER A 124 1.76 -0.50 2.66
C SER A 124 0.59 -0.60 3.64
N GLY A 125 0.15 0.51 4.20
CA GLY A 125 -0.80 0.55 5.31
C GLY A 125 -2.15 -0.08 5.05
N ASP A 126 -2.77 0.14 3.86
CA ASP A 126 -4.07 -0.46 3.56
C ASP A 126 -3.95 -1.98 3.38
N VAL A 127 -2.88 -2.47 2.74
CA VAL A 127 -2.63 -3.91 2.59
C VAL A 127 -2.35 -4.56 3.95
N ASP A 128 -1.61 -3.91 4.85
CA ASP A 128 -1.34 -4.42 6.20
C ASP A 128 -2.64 -4.49 7.03
N THR A 129 -3.58 -3.54 6.85
CA THR A 129 -4.89 -3.64 7.50
C THR A 129 -5.73 -4.80 6.96
N VAL A 130 -5.60 -5.14 5.67
CA VAL A 130 -6.22 -6.32 5.08
C VAL A 130 -5.59 -7.61 5.63
N GLU A 131 -4.27 -7.64 5.88
CA GLU A 131 -3.62 -8.77 6.56
C GLU A 131 -4.20 -9.00 7.95
N ALA A 132 -4.33 -7.91 8.73
CA ALA A 132 -4.92 -7.97 10.06
C ALA A 132 -6.36 -8.52 10.07
N LEU A 133 -7.12 -8.36 8.97
CA LEU A 133 -8.45 -8.95 8.82
C LEU A 133 -8.43 -10.49 8.96
N PHE A 134 -7.39 -11.13 8.46
CA PHE A 134 -7.26 -12.58 8.47
C PHE A 134 -6.51 -13.10 9.71
N THR A 135 -5.55 -12.35 10.22
CA THR A 135 -4.75 -12.78 11.40
C THR A 135 -5.44 -12.51 12.72
N SER A 136 -5.97 -11.31 12.92
CA SER A 136 -6.58 -10.86 14.18
C SER A 136 -8.02 -10.36 14.05
N GLY A 137 -8.66 -10.58 12.90
CA GLY A 137 -10.03 -10.15 12.64
C GLY A 137 -10.98 -11.35 12.54
N ILE A 138 -11.42 -11.67 11.31
CA ILE A 138 -12.51 -12.63 11.07
C ILE A 138 -12.19 -14.05 11.60
N ILE A 139 -10.97 -14.55 11.36
CA ILE A 139 -10.61 -15.93 11.75
C ILE A 139 -10.47 -16.02 13.27
N SER A 140 -9.87 -15.02 13.91
CA SER A 140 -9.74 -14.93 15.36
C SER A 140 -11.13 -14.88 16.02
N MET A 141 -11.99 -13.97 15.55
CA MET A 141 -13.37 -13.83 16.04
C MET A 141 -14.17 -15.13 15.89
N ALA A 142 -14.03 -15.83 14.75
CA ALA A 142 -14.69 -17.12 14.55
C ALA A 142 -14.16 -18.20 15.51
N ALA A 143 -12.84 -18.26 15.72
CA ALA A 143 -12.21 -19.18 16.67
C ALA A 143 -12.67 -18.91 18.11
N ASP A 144 -12.74 -17.66 18.51
CA ASP A 144 -13.19 -17.24 19.85
C ASP A 144 -14.69 -17.53 20.06
N ALA A 145 -15.51 -17.30 19.05
CA ALA A 145 -16.93 -17.71 19.10
C ALA A 145 -17.08 -19.24 19.25
N CYS A 146 -16.34 -20.03 18.47
CA CYS A 146 -16.32 -21.49 18.62
C CYS A 146 -15.84 -21.93 20.01
N ARG A 147 -14.83 -21.27 20.57
CA ARG A 147 -14.31 -21.53 21.90
C ARG A 147 -15.35 -21.26 22.97
N ILE A 148 -16.03 -20.11 22.93
CA ILE A 148 -17.13 -19.78 23.87
C ILE A 148 -18.25 -20.83 23.79
N ILE A 149 -18.72 -21.17 22.58
CA ILE A 149 -19.78 -22.15 22.36
C ILE A 149 -19.37 -23.54 22.93
N SER A 150 -18.13 -23.97 22.62
CA SER A 150 -17.61 -25.26 23.07
C SER A 150 -17.49 -25.33 24.59
N ILE A 151 -16.98 -24.27 25.23
CA ILE A 151 -16.88 -24.17 26.69
C ILE A 151 -18.29 -24.20 27.31
N MET A 152 -19.25 -23.42 26.80
CA MET A 152 -20.62 -23.41 27.27
C MET A 152 -21.29 -24.79 27.14
N ALA A 153 -21.04 -25.52 26.05
CA ALA A 153 -21.53 -26.89 25.88
C ALA A 153 -20.95 -27.84 26.95
N VAL A 154 -19.65 -27.75 27.23
CA VAL A 154 -19.01 -28.57 28.28
C VAL A 154 -19.58 -28.24 29.65
N ILE A 155 -19.76 -26.96 29.99
CA ILE A 155 -20.35 -26.55 31.25
C ILE A 155 -21.80 -27.05 31.36
N ALA A 156 -22.62 -26.95 30.31
CA ALA A 156 -23.99 -27.42 30.29
C ALA A 156 -24.12 -28.93 30.56
N VAL A 157 -23.19 -29.72 29.98
CA VAL A 157 -23.13 -31.18 30.24
C VAL A 157 -22.69 -31.49 31.66
N LYS A 158 -21.79 -30.70 32.25
CA LYS A 158 -21.28 -30.91 33.61
C LYS A 158 -22.22 -30.40 34.69
N ASN A 159 -22.82 -29.24 34.50
CA ASN A 159 -23.76 -28.62 35.43
C ASN A 159 -24.70 -27.64 34.70
N THR A 160 -25.95 -28.07 34.46
CA THR A 160 -26.96 -27.27 33.75
C THR A 160 -27.34 -26.00 34.52
N GLY A 161 -27.34 -26.03 35.86
CA GLY A 161 -27.65 -24.85 36.66
C GLY A 161 -26.65 -23.71 36.46
N ILE A 162 -25.36 -24.02 36.49
CA ILE A 162 -24.30 -23.03 36.23
C ILE A 162 -24.35 -22.56 34.78
N ALA A 163 -24.62 -23.43 33.81
CA ALA A 163 -24.77 -23.04 32.42
C ALA A 163 -25.89 -22.00 32.23
N LEU A 164 -27.04 -22.15 32.93
CA LEU A 164 -28.13 -21.17 32.90
C LEU A 164 -27.72 -19.83 33.53
N VAL A 165 -26.99 -19.84 34.63
CA VAL A 165 -26.45 -18.62 35.25
C VAL A 165 -25.52 -17.90 34.27
N LEU A 166 -24.60 -18.62 33.63
CA LEU A 166 -23.68 -18.04 32.65
C LEU A 166 -24.43 -17.53 31.43
N LEU A 167 -25.44 -18.24 30.94
CA LEU A 167 -26.26 -17.80 29.80
C LEU A 167 -26.98 -16.46 30.10
N LEU A 168 -27.28 -16.17 31.38
CA LEU A 168 -27.84 -14.89 31.80
C LEU A 168 -26.76 -13.81 31.99
N VAL A 169 -25.61 -14.17 32.57
CA VAL A 169 -24.53 -13.22 32.90
C VAL A 169 -23.74 -12.80 31.65
N LEU A 170 -23.45 -13.73 30.71
CA LEU A 170 -22.65 -13.43 29.53
C LEU A 170 -23.24 -12.34 28.64
N PRO A 171 -24.53 -12.31 28.28
CA PRO A 171 -25.12 -11.21 27.53
C PRO A 171 -25.02 -9.87 28.27
N LEU A 172 -25.24 -9.86 29.56
CA LEU A 172 -25.13 -8.64 30.38
C LEU A 172 -23.69 -8.12 30.35
N PHE A 173 -22.72 -9.03 30.50
CA PHE A 173 -21.30 -8.69 30.38
C PHE A 173 -20.93 -8.20 28.97
N ALA A 174 -21.43 -8.84 27.92
CA ALA A 174 -21.19 -8.43 26.55
C ALA A 174 -21.73 -7.01 26.27
N VAL A 175 -22.93 -6.68 26.75
CA VAL A 175 -23.52 -5.34 26.64
C VAL A 175 -22.67 -4.31 27.39
N PHE A 176 -22.24 -4.63 28.60
CA PHE A 176 -21.38 -3.78 29.41
C PHE A 176 -20.04 -3.53 28.69
N THR A 177 -19.37 -4.59 28.26
CA THR A 177 -18.11 -4.53 27.51
C THR A 177 -18.26 -3.69 26.24
N HIS A 178 -19.32 -3.93 25.47
CA HIS A 178 -19.61 -3.15 24.26
C HIS A 178 -19.77 -1.64 24.58
N HIS A 179 -20.43 -1.27 25.66
CA HIS A 179 -20.62 0.13 26.04
C HIS A 179 -19.30 0.81 26.41
N VAL A 180 -18.45 0.15 27.19
CA VAL A 180 -17.13 0.68 27.58
C VAL A 180 -16.21 0.77 26.38
N GLN A 181 -16.14 -0.29 25.57
CA GLN A 181 -15.31 -0.33 24.36
C GLN A 181 -15.69 0.74 23.34
N LYS A 182 -16.97 1.06 23.18
CA LYS A 182 -17.42 2.15 22.31
C LYS A 182 -16.82 3.51 22.72
N ARG A 183 -16.74 3.79 24.02
CA ARG A 183 -16.12 5.02 24.54
C ARG A 183 -14.59 5.00 24.41
N MET A 184 -13.98 3.85 24.68
CA MET A 184 -12.55 3.63 24.51
C MET A 184 -12.13 3.81 23.04
N LEU A 185 -12.91 3.26 22.11
CA LEU A 185 -12.68 3.44 20.67
C LEU A 185 -12.72 4.92 20.25
N ALA A 186 -13.69 5.67 20.76
CA ALA A 186 -13.75 7.12 20.47
C ALA A 186 -12.48 7.85 20.96
N ALA A 187 -12.04 7.55 22.19
CA ALA A 187 -10.81 8.12 22.75
C ALA A 187 -9.57 7.71 21.95
N GLN A 188 -9.46 6.46 21.50
CA GLN A 188 -8.36 5.99 20.65
C GLN A 188 -8.33 6.68 19.28
N LEU A 189 -9.50 6.91 18.66
CA LEU A 189 -9.60 7.65 17.40
C LEU A 189 -9.16 9.10 17.56
N ASP A 190 -9.55 9.75 18.65
CA ASP A 190 -9.12 11.13 18.94
C ASP A 190 -7.60 11.19 19.20
N ASN A 191 -7.06 10.20 19.92
CA ASN A 191 -5.61 10.08 20.13
C ASN A 191 -4.87 9.90 18.80
N ARG A 192 -5.33 9.01 17.91
CA ARG A 192 -4.72 8.83 16.58
C ARG A 192 -4.73 10.11 15.76
N ARG A 193 -5.83 10.89 15.80
CA ARG A 193 -5.91 12.20 15.10
C ARG A 193 -4.92 13.21 15.68
N ALA A 194 -4.82 13.27 17.00
CA ALA A 194 -3.90 14.18 17.69
C ALA A 194 -2.43 13.82 17.40
N VAL A 195 -2.06 12.54 17.46
CA VAL A 195 -0.72 12.05 17.10
C VAL A 195 -0.39 12.35 15.65
N ALA A 196 -1.35 12.15 14.73
CA ALA A 196 -1.16 12.48 13.32
C ALA A 196 -0.93 13.98 13.09
N ALA A 197 -1.63 14.85 13.84
CA ALA A 197 -1.43 16.31 13.80
C ALA A 197 -0.02 16.70 14.28
N VAL A 198 0.47 16.10 15.35
CA VAL A 198 1.87 16.31 15.85
C VAL A 198 2.87 15.84 14.80
N SER A 199 2.70 14.62 14.28
CA SER A 199 3.60 14.03 13.26
C SER A 199 3.65 14.87 11.99
N GLY A 200 2.54 15.50 11.59
CA GLY A 200 2.48 16.37 10.42
C GLY A 200 3.25 17.69 10.57
N GLN A 201 3.48 18.17 11.81
CA GLN A 201 4.20 19.43 12.05
C GLN A 201 5.68 19.34 11.68
N VAL A 202 6.32 18.16 11.84
CA VAL A 202 7.76 18.00 11.59
C VAL A 202 8.10 18.14 10.11
N PRO A 203 7.49 17.40 9.17
CA PRO A 203 7.72 17.59 7.73
C PRO A 203 7.39 19.00 7.26
N GLU A 204 6.28 19.59 7.76
CA GLU A 204 5.90 20.96 7.44
C GLU A 204 6.99 21.97 7.87
N THR A 205 7.56 21.79 9.07
CA THR A 205 8.63 22.65 9.59
C THR A 205 9.90 22.50 8.76
N LEU A 206 10.30 21.27 8.43
CA LEU A 206 11.48 20.99 7.60
C LEU A 206 11.33 21.56 6.18
N HIS A 207 10.17 21.41 5.58
CA HIS A 207 9.89 21.96 4.25
C HIS A 207 9.98 23.49 4.23
N ASN A 208 9.51 24.15 5.28
CA ASN A 208 9.47 25.60 5.38
C ASN A 208 10.63 26.21 6.20
N ILE A 209 11.68 25.45 6.52
CA ILE A 209 12.74 25.86 7.44
C ILE A 209 13.44 27.16 7.00
N ARG A 210 13.65 27.35 5.70
CA ARG A 210 14.25 28.59 5.15
C ARG A 210 13.38 29.80 5.42
N THR A 211 12.06 29.68 5.19
CA THR A 211 11.08 30.75 5.43
C THR A 211 10.97 31.07 6.91
N ILE A 212 10.92 30.05 7.78
CA ILE A 212 10.85 30.19 9.22
C ILE A 212 12.06 31.00 9.73
N ARG A 213 13.27 30.62 9.30
CA ARG A 213 14.51 31.32 9.69
C ARG A 213 14.63 32.70 9.07
N ALA A 214 14.25 32.88 7.81
CA ALA A 214 14.31 34.18 7.15
C ALA A 214 13.37 35.22 7.77
N LEU A 215 12.26 34.78 8.37
CA LEU A 215 11.26 35.65 8.96
C LEU A 215 11.28 35.65 10.50
N GLY A 216 12.19 34.93 11.17
CA GLY A 216 12.30 34.85 12.63
C GLY A 216 11.05 34.24 13.29
N LEU A 217 10.45 33.21 12.68
CA LEU A 217 9.19 32.60 13.13
C LEU A 217 9.39 31.36 14.02
N GLU A 218 10.59 31.14 14.56
CA GLU A 218 10.93 30.00 15.41
C GLU A 218 10.00 29.87 16.61
N SER A 219 9.85 30.95 17.39
CA SER A 219 8.98 30.97 18.56
C SER A 219 7.49 30.76 18.24
N TYR A 220 7.04 31.16 17.05
CA TYR A 220 5.68 30.89 16.61
C TYR A 220 5.48 29.38 16.33
N ARG A 221 6.46 28.76 15.65
CA ARG A 221 6.42 27.31 15.35
C ARG A 221 6.52 26.47 16.61
N GLU A 222 7.38 26.83 17.56
CA GLU A 222 7.52 26.18 18.86
C GLU A 222 6.19 26.18 19.61
N ARG A 223 5.57 27.36 19.82
CA ARG A 223 4.26 27.44 20.49
C ARG A 223 3.16 26.64 19.78
N ARG A 224 3.18 26.60 18.44
CA ARG A 224 2.21 25.81 17.68
C ARG A 224 2.43 24.31 17.89
N TYR A 225 3.68 23.87 17.90
CA TYR A 225 4.05 22.48 18.14
C TYR A 225 3.69 22.05 19.57
N ASP A 226 4.00 22.87 20.58
CA ASP A 226 3.66 22.63 21.98
C ASP A 226 2.15 22.48 22.19
N ARG A 227 1.35 23.29 21.50
CA ARG A 227 -0.12 23.14 21.53
C ARG A 227 -0.55 21.77 21.00
N CYS A 228 -0.03 21.35 19.85
CA CYS A 228 -0.35 20.04 19.28
C CYS A 228 0.10 18.89 20.19
N ILE A 229 1.26 19.01 20.85
CA ILE A 229 1.73 18.04 21.86
C ILE A 229 0.76 18.00 23.04
N GLY A 230 0.34 19.15 23.56
CA GLY A 230 -0.61 19.24 24.67
C GLY A 230 -1.95 18.58 24.35
N GLU A 231 -2.48 18.81 23.14
CA GLU A 231 -3.70 18.14 22.66
C GLU A 231 -3.53 16.63 22.52
N SER A 232 -2.37 16.19 22.02
CA SER A 232 -2.03 14.76 21.91
C SER A 232 -1.90 14.10 23.26
N TYR A 233 -1.23 14.79 24.22
CA TYR A 233 -1.11 14.29 25.60
C TYR A 233 -2.47 14.12 26.26
N ALA A 234 -3.36 15.12 26.17
CA ALA A 234 -4.71 15.05 26.73
C ALA A 234 -5.58 13.95 26.07
N ALA A 235 -5.38 13.67 24.79
CA ALA A 235 -6.07 12.58 24.11
C ALA A 235 -5.52 11.22 24.56
N MET A 236 -4.20 11.10 24.73
CA MET A 236 -3.56 9.88 25.24
C MET A 236 -3.98 9.59 26.68
N GLU A 237 -4.02 10.62 27.55
CA GLU A 237 -4.45 10.48 28.94
C GLU A 237 -5.88 9.91 29.03
N ARG A 238 -6.81 10.39 28.18
CA ARG A 238 -8.17 9.84 28.11
C ARG A 238 -8.18 8.38 27.66
N THR A 239 -7.36 8.00 26.71
CA THR A 239 -7.24 6.60 26.27
C THR A 239 -6.72 5.73 27.39
N ASN A 240 -5.63 6.13 28.03
CA ASN A 240 -5.01 5.41 29.14
C ASN A 240 -5.97 5.26 30.34
N PHE A 241 -6.82 6.26 30.59
CA PHE A 241 -7.82 6.19 31.66
C PHE A 241 -8.83 5.06 31.41
N TYR A 242 -9.35 4.93 30.19
CA TYR A 242 -10.26 3.83 29.85
C TYR A 242 -9.57 2.47 29.91
N ASP A 243 -8.34 2.35 29.41
CA ASP A 243 -7.55 1.12 29.45
C ASP A 243 -7.26 0.70 30.90
N ALA A 244 -6.88 1.65 31.76
CA ALA A 244 -6.56 1.41 33.16
C ALA A 244 -7.76 0.96 33.99
N ILE A 245 -8.99 1.35 33.66
CA ILE A 245 -10.18 0.96 34.37
C ILE A 245 -10.76 -0.36 33.81
N TYR A 246 -10.68 -0.55 32.50
CA TYR A 246 -11.38 -1.65 31.83
C TYR A 246 -10.87 -3.03 32.30
N SER A 247 -9.58 -3.27 32.28
CA SER A 247 -8.98 -4.57 32.60
C SER A 247 -9.20 -4.99 34.07
N PRO A 248 -8.99 -4.13 35.11
CA PRO A 248 -9.33 -4.47 36.49
C PRO A 248 -10.82 -4.74 36.71
N LEU A 249 -11.70 -4.04 35.98
CA LEU A 249 -13.13 -4.23 36.11
C LEU A 249 -13.58 -5.60 35.56
N VAL A 250 -13.01 -6.03 34.42
CA VAL A 250 -13.24 -7.38 33.87
C VAL A 250 -12.73 -8.44 34.84
N LEU A 251 -11.54 -8.24 35.43
CA LEU A 251 -10.97 -9.16 36.43
C LEU A 251 -11.85 -9.28 37.68
N ALA A 252 -12.33 -8.14 38.19
CA ALA A 252 -13.23 -8.11 39.33
C ALA A 252 -14.54 -8.84 39.03
N LEU A 253 -15.12 -8.64 37.86
CA LEU A 253 -16.34 -9.32 37.43
C LEU A 253 -16.13 -10.83 37.29
N ASN A 254 -15.01 -11.27 36.72
CA ASN A 254 -14.64 -12.68 36.68
C ASN A 254 -14.52 -13.28 38.09
N ALA A 255 -13.88 -12.57 39.03
CA ALA A 255 -13.77 -13.00 40.41
C ALA A 255 -15.14 -13.11 41.11
N VAL A 256 -16.06 -12.17 40.84
CA VAL A 256 -17.45 -12.22 41.39
C VAL A 256 -18.20 -13.46 40.87
N VAL A 257 -18.13 -13.73 39.56
CA VAL A 257 -18.79 -14.90 38.96
C VAL A 257 -18.18 -16.20 39.53
N ALA A 258 -16.85 -16.28 39.65
CA ALA A 258 -16.19 -17.42 40.29
C ALA A 258 -16.61 -17.59 41.73
N GLY A 259 -16.72 -16.49 42.50
CA GLY A 259 -17.23 -16.51 43.87
C GLY A 259 -18.67 -17.01 43.99
N ILE A 260 -19.56 -16.58 43.08
CA ILE A 260 -20.94 -17.07 43.00
C ILE A 260 -20.96 -18.58 42.75
N VAL A 261 -20.16 -19.08 41.81
CA VAL A 261 -20.05 -20.52 41.52
C VAL A 261 -19.58 -21.29 42.75
N MET A 262 -18.57 -20.79 43.48
CA MET A 262 -18.07 -21.40 44.72
C MET A 262 -19.15 -21.43 45.80
N LEU A 263 -19.86 -20.33 46.03
CA LEU A 263 -20.94 -20.25 47.03
C LEU A 263 -22.10 -21.19 46.70
N LEU A 264 -22.51 -21.27 45.44
CA LEU A 264 -23.59 -22.17 45.01
C LEU A 264 -23.18 -23.63 45.13
N SER A 265 -21.94 -24.00 44.79
CA SER A 265 -21.45 -25.39 44.89
C SER A 265 -21.22 -25.86 46.33
N ALA A 266 -20.90 -24.93 47.24
CA ALA A 266 -20.67 -25.22 48.66
C ALA A 266 -21.91 -25.06 49.55
N SER A 267 -23.08 -24.72 48.99
CA SER A 267 -24.31 -24.48 49.72
C SER A 267 -24.79 -25.77 50.42
N GLY A 268 -25.09 -25.67 51.71
CA GLY A 268 -25.70 -26.78 52.49
C GLY A 268 -27.18 -27.00 52.21
N ASN A 269 -27.83 -26.19 51.36
CA ASN A 269 -29.27 -26.30 51.08
C ASN A 269 -29.54 -27.39 50.03
N ALA A 270 -30.38 -28.38 50.39
CA ALA A 270 -30.70 -29.52 49.52
C ALA A 270 -31.26 -29.11 48.14
N MET A 271 -32.07 -28.05 48.08
CA MET A 271 -32.64 -27.55 46.83
C MET A 271 -31.54 -26.91 45.92
N VAL A 272 -30.61 -26.15 46.49
CA VAL A 272 -29.48 -25.57 45.78
C VAL A 272 -28.52 -26.65 45.29
N LEU A 273 -28.22 -27.66 46.10
CA LEU A 273 -27.38 -28.80 45.75
C LEU A 273 -27.96 -29.64 44.60
N THR A 274 -29.28 -29.73 44.45
CA THR A 274 -29.92 -30.45 43.35
C THR A 274 -29.59 -29.80 41.98
N PHE A 275 -29.53 -28.48 41.94
CA PHE A 275 -29.29 -27.72 40.69
C PHE A 275 -27.81 -27.34 40.45
N PHE A 276 -27.07 -27.06 41.55
CA PHE A 276 -25.72 -26.49 41.49
C PHE A 276 -24.67 -27.41 42.15
N GLY A 277 -25.10 -28.51 42.78
CA GLY A 277 -24.18 -29.45 43.40
C GLY A 277 -23.24 -30.10 42.41
N MET A 278 -21.96 -30.05 42.70
CA MET A 278 -20.90 -30.63 41.85
C MET A 278 -19.72 -31.04 42.72
N SER A 279 -18.85 -31.88 42.16
CA SER A 279 -17.58 -32.22 42.80
C SER A 279 -16.64 -31.01 42.87
N VAL A 280 -15.67 -31.05 43.80
CA VAL A 280 -14.66 -30.02 43.97
C VAL A 280 -13.86 -29.83 42.66
N GLY A 281 -13.51 -30.95 42.03
CA GLY A 281 -12.80 -30.92 40.76
C GLY A 281 -13.62 -30.27 39.64
N THR A 282 -14.92 -30.60 39.56
CA THR A 282 -15.82 -29.96 38.58
C THR A 282 -15.96 -28.46 38.85
N SER A 283 -16.02 -28.01 40.08
CA SER A 283 -16.05 -26.59 40.45
C SER A 283 -14.80 -25.86 39.96
N VAL A 284 -13.61 -26.43 40.16
CA VAL A 284 -12.34 -25.86 39.69
C VAL A 284 -12.29 -25.80 38.16
N ALA A 285 -12.75 -26.85 37.46
CA ALA A 285 -12.81 -26.83 36.01
C ALA A 285 -13.75 -25.74 35.49
N ILE A 286 -14.92 -25.57 36.07
CA ILE A 286 -15.89 -24.54 35.66
C ILE A 286 -15.33 -23.15 35.89
N ILE A 287 -14.66 -22.87 37.00
CA ILE A 287 -14.02 -21.59 37.28
C ILE A 287 -12.92 -21.30 36.21
N ASN A 288 -12.14 -22.32 35.87
CA ASN A 288 -11.14 -22.20 34.82
C ASN A 288 -11.78 -21.89 33.43
N TYR A 289 -12.87 -22.56 33.10
CA TYR A 289 -13.62 -22.30 31.88
C TYR A 289 -14.25 -20.91 31.87
N ILE A 290 -14.77 -20.43 32.97
CA ILE A 290 -15.31 -19.07 33.10
C ILE A 290 -14.22 -18.06 32.75
N SER A 291 -13.04 -18.17 33.36
CA SER A 291 -11.90 -17.28 33.07
C SER A 291 -11.50 -17.31 31.60
N ARG A 292 -11.60 -18.47 30.94
CA ARG A 292 -11.31 -18.63 29.50
C ARG A 292 -12.39 -18.08 28.57
N ILE A 293 -13.62 -17.85 29.05
CA ILE A 293 -14.70 -17.20 28.28
C ILE A 293 -14.54 -15.67 28.29
N PHE A 294 -14.07 -15.09 29.40
CA PHE A 294 -13.97 -13.64 29.53
C PHE A 294 -12.93 -13.04 28.59
N ALA A 295 -11.78 -13.71 28.37
CA ALA A 295 -10.73 -13.22 27.48
C ALA A 295 -11.20 -13.02 26.03
N PRO A 296 -11.89 -13.97 25.36
CA PRO A 296 -12.48 -13.74 24.03
C PRO A 296 -13.49 -12.60 23.97
N ILE A 297 -14.29 -12.41 25.00
CA ILE A 297 -15.26 -11.29 25.03
C ILE A 297 -14.54 -9.95 25.14
N GLU A 298 -13.42 -9.92 25.85
CA GLU A 298 -12.55 -8.72 25.91
C GLU A 298 -11.93 -8.39 24.55
N SER A 299 -11.48 -9.39 23.78
CA SER A 299 -10.87 -9.18 22.46
C SER A 299 -11.86 -8.74 21.37
N LEU A 300 -13.14 -9.14 21.47
CA LEU A 300 -14.18 -8.88 20.44
C LEU A 300 -14.24 -7.42 20.00
N GLY A 301 -14.08 -6.47 20.91
CA GLY A 301 -14.13 -5.04 20.54
C GLY A 301 -12.96 -4.60 19.66
N MET A 302 -11.76 -5.10 19.93
CA MET A 302 -10.57 -4.83 19.12
C MET A 302 -10.66 -5.54 17.76
N GLU A 303 -11.20 -6.76 17.74
CA GLU A 303 -11.43 -7.52 16.51
C GLU A 303 -12.43 -6.82 15.59
N ILE A 304 -13.55 -6.34 16.11
CA ILE A 304 -14.53 -5.54 15.35
C ILE A 304 -13.88 -4.28 14.78
N GLN A 305 -13.05 -3.57 15.56
CA GLN A 305 -12.31 -2.40 15.07
C GLN A 305 -11.33 -2.76 13.96
N THR A 306 -10.60 -3.87 14.11
CA THR A 306 -9.70 -4.39 13.08
C THR A 306 -10.46 -4.68 11.79
N ILE A 307 -11.61 -5.35 11.88
CA ILE A 307 -12.49 -5.64 10.74
C ILE A 307 -12.96 -4.34 10.07
N GLN A 308 -13.42 -3.34 10.85
CA GLN A 308 -13.87 -2.06 10.31
C GLN A 308 -12.73 -1.30 9.59
N SER A 309 -11.54 -1.26 10.18
CA SER A 309 -10.36 -0.63 9.60
C SER A 309 -9.94 -1.33 8.30
N ALA A 310 -9.94 -2.65 8.31
CA ALA A 310 -9.62 -3.47 7.14
C ALA A 310 -10.65 -3.30 6.02
N MET A 311 -11.94 -3.23 6.34
CA MET A 311 -12.99 -2.96 5.34
C MET A 311 -12.85 -1.57 4.71
N ALA A 312 -12.38 -0.57 5.45
CA ALA A 312 -12.04 0.73 4.88
C ALA A 312 -10.84 0.64 3.93
N GLY A 313 -9.79 -0.13 4.28
CA GLY A 313 -8.66 -0.44 3.42
C GLY A 313 -9.09 -1.18 2.14
N VAL A 314 -9.91 -2.22 2.28
CA VAL A 314 -10.50 -2.96 1.15
C VAL A 314 -11.19 -2.02 0.17
N LYS A 315 -12.04 -1.10 0.65
CA LYS A 315 -12.74 -0.14 -0.22
C LYS A 315 -11.77 0.77 -0.98
N ARG A 316 -10.67 1.23 -0.36
CA ARG A 316 -9.67 2.07 -1.04
C ARG A 316 -8.87 1.28 -2.08
N ILE A 317 -8.52 0.03 -1.78
CA ILE A 317 -7.83 -0.86 -2.72
C ILE A 317 -8.78 -1.23 -3.87
N ASP A 318 -10.04 -1.56 -3.61
CA ASP A 318 -11.04 -1.85 -4.64
C ASP A 318 -11.23 -0.64 -5.58
N ALA A 319 -11.33 0.57 -5.03
CA ALA A 319 -11.41 1.79 -5.82
C ALA A 319 -10.16 2.00 -6.70
N PHE A 320 -8.97 1.61 -6.22
CA PHE A 320 -7.75 1.63 -7.01
C PHE A 320 -7.76 0.56 -8.12
N LEU A 321 -8.15 -0.67 -7.80
CA LEU A 321 -8.22 -1.78 -8.75
C LEU A 321 -9.31 -1.57 -9.82
N ALA A 322 -10.39 -0.87 -9.49
CA ALA A 322 -11.48 -0.55 -10.42
C ALA A 322 -11.13 0.56 -11.41
N GLN A 323 -10.01 1.27 -11.27
CA GLN A 323 -9.62 2.31 -12.21
C GLN A 323 -9.41 1.74 -13.61
N PRO A 324 -9.84 2.45 -14.67
CA PRO A 324 -9.70 1.96 -16.03
C PRO A 324 -8.22 1.80 -16.42
N GLU A 325 -7.88 0.66 -17.01
CA GLU A 325 -6.54 0.43 -17.56
C GLU A 325 -6.40 1.09 -18.93
N ARG A 326 -5.16 1.43 -19.29
CA ARG A 326 -4.88 1.90 -20.65
C ARG A 326 -5.24 0.81 -21.65
N THR A 327 -5.86 1.20 -22.74
CA THR A 327 -6.16 0.28 -23.84
C THR A 327 -4.85 -0.05 -24.55
N ILE A 328 -4.43 -1.32 -24.48
CA ILE A 328 -3.31 -1.81 -25.28
C ILE A 328 -3.90 -2.28 -26.62
N PRO A 329 -3.50 -1.67 -27.76
CA PRO A 329 -4.05 -2.05 -29.04
C PRO A 329 -3.80 -3.51 -29.38
N ALA A 330 -4.81 -4.19 -29.88
CA ALA A 330 -4.70 -5.59 -30.29
C ALA A 330 -3.87 -5.74 -31.59
N GLU A 331 -3.92 -4.75 -32.48
CA GLU A 331 -3.10 -4.68 -33.69
C GLU A 331 -1.82 -3.91 -33.41
N ARG A 332 -0.71 -4.63 -33.50
CA ARG A 332 0.64 -4.03 -33.47
C ARG A 332 0.93 -3.45 -34.84
N ARG A 333 1.12 -2.15 -34.90
CA ARG A 333 1.64 -1.50 -36.09
C ARG A 333 3.00 -0.90 -35.72
N THR A 334 4.04 -1.35 -36.40
CA THR A 334 5.36 -0.75 -36.33
C THR A 334 5.25 0.65 -36.92
N ALA A 335 5.52 1.70 -36.13
CA ALA A 335 5.59 3.05 -36.65
C ALA A 335 6.81 3.13 -37.55
N ALA A 336 6.57 3.29 -38.83
CA ALA A 336 7.63 3.59 -39.79
C ALA A 336 8.19 4.99 -39.53
N ARG A 337 9.47 5.22 -39.82
CA ARG A 337 10.00 6.58 -39.91
C ARG A 337 9.14 7.36 -40.91
N GLY A 338 8.64 8.53 -40.52
CA GLY A 338 7.71 9.27 -41.34
C GLY A 338 7.34 10.64 -40.74
N ASP A 339 6.36 11.28 -41.37
CA ASP A 339 5.85 12.57 -40.92
C ASP A 339 5.21 12.49 -39.54
N VAL A 340 5.34 13.54 -38.75
CA VAL A 340 4.61 13.75 -37.50
C VAL A 340 3.44 14.67 -37.81
N GLU A 341 2.23 14.19 -37.54
CA GLU A 341 1.00 14.94 -37.85
C GLU A 341 0.05 15.00 -36.64
N LEU A 342 -0.38 16.21 -36.35
CA LEU A 342 -1.53 16.49 -35.49
C LEU A 342 -2.62 17.06 -36.40
N ALA A 343 -3.76 16.39 -36.52
CA ALA A 343 -4.86 16.80 -37.39
C ALA A 343 -6.10 17.10 -36.56
N HIS A 344 -6.55 18.36 -36.58
CA HIS A 344 -7.75 18.85 -35.90
C HIS A 344 -7.83 18.48 -34.41
N VAL A 345 -6.70 18.57 -33.69
CA VAL A 345 -6.57 18.12 -32.31
C VAL A 345 -7.23 19.09 -31.35
N THR A 346 -8.21 18.58 -30.59
CA THR A 346 -8.80 19.27 -29.45
C THR A 346 -8.50 18.49 -28.19
N PHE A 347 -7.95 19.16 -27.17
CA PHE A 347 -7.57 18.55 -25.90
C PHE A 347 -7.60 19.55 -24.74
N GLY A 348 -8.08 19.10 -23.57
CA GLY A 348 -8.02 19.79 -22.28
C GLY A 348 -7.87 18.82 -21.12
N TYR A 349 -7.25 19.27 -20.03
CA TYR A 349 -7.10 18.48 -18.79
C TYR A 349 -8.38 18.45 -17.95
N GLY A 350 -9.37 19.26 -18.29
CA GLY A 350 -10.67 19.38 -17.66
C GLY A 350 -11.70 19.88 -18.66
N GLU A 351 -12.66 20.66 -18.19
CA GLU A 351 -13.75 21.18 -19.05
C GLU A 351 -13.26 22.20 -20.10
N LYS A 352 -12.19 22.95 -19.78
CA LYS A 352 -11.62 23.95 -20.71
C LYS A 352 -10.58 23.32 -21.63
N PRO A 353 -10.71 23.48 -22.95
CA PRO A 353 -9.71 22.99 -23.89
C PRO A 353 -8.41 23.83 -23.79
N VAL A 354 -7.27 23.16 -23.86
CA VAL A 354 -5.94 23.78 -23.95
C VAL A 354 -5.52 23.92 -25.42
N LEU A 355 -5.90 22.95 -26.23
CA LEU A 355 -5.76 22.97 -27.69
C LEU A 355 -7.16 22.82 -28.29
N SER A 356 -7.50 23.65 -29.30
CA SER A 356 -8.75 23.56 -30.03
C SER A 356 -8.47 23.60 -31.52
N ASP A 357 -8.89 22.57 -32.22
CA ASP A 357 -8.73 22.41 -33.67
C ASP A 357 -7.29 22.65 -34.15
N PHE A 358 -6.31 22.23 -33.33
CA PHE A 358 -4.89 22.44 -33.61
C PHE A 358 -4.41 21.44 -34.66
N SER A 359 -3.83 21.96 -35.74
CA SER A 359 -3.27 21.15 -36.81
C SER A 359 -1.81 21.54 -37.09
N MET A 360 -0.95 20.53 -37.21
CA MET A 360 0.47 20.73 -37.52
C MET A 360 1.02 19.47 -38.19
N THR A 361 1.85 19.67 -39.20
CA THR A 361 2.63 18.59 -39.85
C THR A 361 4.10 18.93 -39.86
N VAL A 362 4.92 17.97 -39.43
CA VAL A 362 6.37 18.01 -39.51
C VAL A 362 6.82 16.88 -40.43
N LYS A 363 7.45 17.26 -41.57
CA LYS A 363 7.97 16.27 -42.51
C LYS A 363 9.12 15.48 -41.92
N GLN A 364 9.28 14.22 -42.34
CA GLN A 364 10.39 13.38 -41.90
C GLN A 364 11.73 14.10 -42.06
N GLY A 365 12.58 14.10 -41.03
CA GLY A 365 13.84 14.81 -40.96
C GLY A 365 13.70 16.34 -40.81
N GLY A 366 12.47 16.86 -40.75
CA GLY A 366 12.20 18.28 -40.53
C GLY A 366 12.38 18.68 -39.07
N GLN A 367 12.59 19.99 -38.87
CA GLN A 367 12.78 20.60 -37.56
C GLN A 367 11.71 21.67 -37.33
N VAL A 368 11.00 21.59 -36.20
CA VAL A 368 9.94 22.52 -35.79
C VAL A 368 10.15 22.94 -34.36
N THR A 369 10.10 24.26 -34.13
CA THR A 369 10.09 24.81 -32.76
C THR A 369 8.69 25.37 -32.43
N LEU A 370 8.12 24.88 -31.35
CA LEU A 370 6.86 25.37 -30.79
C LEU A 370 7.13 26.63 -29.98
N VAL A 371 6.50 27.74 -30.36
CA VAL A 371 6.60 29.03 -29.68
C VAL A 371 5.24 29.48 -29.17
N GLY A 372 5.21 30.18 -28.05
CA GLY A 372 3.98 30.67 -27.43
C GLY A 372 4.18 31.03 -25.97
N ARG A 373 3.23 31.74 -25.38
CA ARG A 373 3.27 32.10 -23.96
C ARG A 373 3.29 30.85 -23.06
N THR A 374 3.78 31.02 -21.81
CA THR A 374 3.65 29.97 -20.80
C THR A 374 2.16 29.61 -20.62
N GLY A 375 1.86 28.32 -20.61
CA GLY A 375 0.48 27.83 -20.53
C GLY A 375 -0.26 27.72 -21.89
N ALA A 376 0.34 28.11 -23.02
CA ALA A 376 -0.29 28.03 -24.35
C ALA A 376 -0.53 26.59 -24.86
N GLY A 377 0.00 25.54 -24.18
CA GLY A 377 -0.19 24.16 -24.60
C GLY A 377 1.02 23.48 -25.25
N LYS A 378 2.21 24.13 -25.24
CA LYS A 378 3.44 23.56 -25.85
C LYS A 378 3.78 22.17 -25.30
N SER A 379 3.89 22.04 -23.98
CA SER A 379 4.15 20.74 -23.32
C SER A 379 2.97 19.77 -23.44
N THR A 380 1.75 20.28 -23.72
CA THR A 380 0.57 19.44 -24.01
C THR A 380 0.75 18.72 -25.35
N VAL A 381 1.26 19.39 -26.36
CA VAL A 381 1.59 18.76 -27.65
C VAL A 381 2.59 17.61 -27.45
N PHE A 382 3.62 17.80 -26.63
CA PHE A 382 4.59 16.71 -26.33
C PHE A 382 3.93 15.54 -25.59
N LYS A 383 3.07 15.82 -24.61
CA LYS A 383 2.34 14.78 -23.88
C LYS A 383 1.41 13.96 -24.79
N LEU A 384 0.80 14.60 -25.78
CA LEU A 384 -0.02 13.93 -26.80
C LEU A 384 0.85 13.07 -27.72
N LEU A 385 1.98 13.60 -28.23
CA LEU A 385 2.93 12.85 -29.06
C LEU A 385 3.55 11.66 -28.33
N LEU A 386 3.83 11.80 -27.04
CA LEU A 386 4.29 10.69 -26.19
C LEU A 386 3.19 9.66 -25.90
N GLY A 387 1.93 9.93 -26.32
CA GLY A 387 0.79 9.08 -26.03
C GLY A 387 0.44 8.96 -24.54
N LEU A 388 0.86 9.91 -23.71
CA LEU A 388 0.52 10.00 -22.28
C LEU A 388 -0.94 10.40 -22.08
N TYR A 389 -1.48 11.14 -23.04
CA TYR A 389 -2.88 11.57 -23.13
C TYR A 389 -3.43 11.28 -24.51
N GLN A 390 -4.74 11.09 -24.59
CA GLN A 390 -5.44 10.95 -25.86
C GLN A 390 -6.19 12.26 -26.17
N PRO A 391 -6.23 12.72 -27.42
CA PRO A 391 -7.02 13.89 -27.79
C PRO A 391 -8.52 13.58 -27.65
N GLN A 392 -9.31 14.59 -27.32
CA GLN A 392 -10.78 14.50 -27.25
C GLN A 392 -11.41 14.50 -28.66
N ALA A 393 -10.74 15.16 -29.63
CA ALA A 393 -11.08 15.12 -31.04
C ALA A 393 -9.79 15.24 -31.88
N GLY A 394 -9.84 14.79 -33.10
CA GLY A 394 -8.69 14.78 -34.01
C GLY A 394 -7.79 13.56 -33.84
N THR A 395 -6.64 13.56 -34.50
CA THR A 395 -5.68 12.45 -34.49
C THR A 395 -4.24 12.94 -34.35
N VAL A 396 -3.40 12.11 -33.71
CA VAL A 396 -1.95 12.36 -33.56
C VAL A 396 -1.22 11.12 -34.11
N THR A 397 -0.46 11.31 -35.19
CA THR A 397 0.20 10.19 -35.87
C THR A 397 1.69 10.42 -36.07
N ILE A 398 2.45 9.33 -36.14
CA ILE A 398 3.86 9.28 -36.52
C ILE A 398 4.00 8.23 -37.63
N GLY A 399 4.50 8.64 -38.82
CA GLY A 399 4.57 7.75 -39.96
C GLY A 399 3.22 7.14 -40.36
N GLY A 400 2.11 7.90 -40.19
CA GLY A 400 0.75 7.45 -40.45
C GLY A 400 0.16 6.49 -39.40
N VAL A 401 0.90 6.19 -38.33
CA VAL A 401 0.43 5.35 -37.21
C VAL A 401 0.02 6.23 -36.03
N ASP A 402 -1.21 6.04 -35.54
CA ASP A 402 -1.70 6.72 -34.34
C ASP A 402 -0.80 6.41 -33.14
N VAL A 403 -0.32 7.44 -32.44
CA VAL A 403 0.58 7.30 -31.28
C VAL A 403 -0.01 6.45 -30.15
N ALA A 404 -1.35 6.42 -30.03
CA ALA A 404 -2.04 5.55 -29.09
C ALA A 404 -1.91 4.06 -29.44
N ARG A 405 -1.59 3.72 -30.69
CA ARG A 405 -1.42 2.34 -31.20
C ARG A 405 0.04 1.88 -31.23
N ILE A 406 1.00 2.75 -30.93
CA ILE A 406 2.41 2.37 -30.81
C ILE A 406 2.59 1.59 -29.52
N THR A 407 3.16 0.38 -29.61
CA THR A 407 3.39 -0.47 -28.44
C THR A 407 4.51 0.11 -27.58
N ASP A 408 4.50 -0.19 -26.27
CA ASP A 408 5.54 0.28 -25.34
C ASP A 408 6.94 -0.16 -25.77
N ARG A 409 7.04 -1.34 -26.37
CA ARG A 409 8.31 -1.90 -26.86
C ARG A 409 8.89 -1.10 -28.03
N GLU A 410 8.02 -0.56 -28.89
CA GLU A 410 8.44 0.19 -30.08
C GLU A 410 8.53 1.69 -29.82
N ARG A 411 7.98 2.16 -28.72
CA ARG A 411 7.90 3.60 -28.41
C ARG A 411 9.26 4.27 -28.37
N ARG A 412 10.27 3.62 -27.78
CA ARG A 412 11.63 4.19 -27.68
C ARG A 412 12.36 4.28 -29.03
N THR A 413 12.05 3.42 -29.98
CA THR A 413 12.58 3.50 -31.36
C THR A 413 11.82 4.52 -32.21
N CYS A 414 10.60 4.89 -31.81
CA CYS A 414 9.81 5.91 -32.48
C CYS A 414 10.13 7.31 -31.95
N ILE A 415 10.18 7.47 -30.62
CA ILE A 415 10.26 8.78 -29.97
C ILE A 415 11.31 8.76 -28.87
N GLY A 416 12.27 9.68 -28.95
CA GLY A 416 13.15 10.09 -27.86
C GLY A 416 12.66 11.41 -27.26
N CYS A 417 12.70 11.55 -25.95
CA CYS A 417 12.34 12.79 -25.27
C CYS A 417 13.48 13.23 -24.34
N VAL A 418 13.91 14.48 -24.50
CA VAL A 418 14.82 15.16 -23.58
C VAL A 418 13.98 16.14 -22.77
N GLU A 419 13.79 15.86 -21.49
CA GLU A 419 12.98 16.64 -20.58
C GLU A 419 13.77 17.83 -20.00
N GLN A 420 13.07 18.86 -19.54
CA GLN A 420 13.65 20.02 -18.88
C GLN A 420 14.47 19.64 -17.64
N HIS A 421 14.00 18.67 -16.88
CA HIS A 421 14.69 18.14 -15.71
C HIS A 421 14.94 16.65 -15.89
N PHE A 422 16.18 16.23 -15.64
CA PHE A 422 16.53 14.81 -15.72
C PHE A 422 15.86 14.03 -14.56
N SER A 423 14.96 13.12 -14.92
CA SER A 423 14.35 12.19 -13.96
C SER A 423 15.28 10.99 -13.75
N ARG A 424 15.95 10.94 -12.62
CA ARG A 424 16.84 9.85 -12.24
C ARG A 424 16.04 8.64 -11.79
N VAL A 425 16.45 7.44 -12.19
CA VAL A 425 15.94 6.16 -11.69
C VAL A 425 16.98 5.53 -10.75
N PRO A 426 16.59 4.72 -9.74
CA PRO A 426 17.54 3.94 -8.96
C PRO A 426 18.33 2.99 -9.87
N GLY A 427 19.66 2.93 -9.71
CA GLY A 427 20.51 2.04 -10.49
C GLY A 427 21.83 2.67 -10.93
N THR A 428 22.55 1.98 -11.84
CA THR A 428 23.84 2.38 -12.38
C THR A 428 23.70 3.46 -13.47
N VAL A 429 24.81 4.07 -13.86
CA VAL A 429 24.86 5.01 -14.99
C VAL A 429 24.37 4.33 -16.29
N LEU A 430 24.74 3.07 -16.51
CA LEU A 430 24.24 2.29 -17.64
C LEU A 430 22.72 2.19 -17.61
N GLU A 431 22.16 1.91 -16.44
CA GLU A 431 20.70 1.82 -16.26
C GLU A 431 19.99 3.17 -16.40
N GLN A 432 20.66 4.31 -16.14
CA GLN A 432 20.10 5.63 -16.48
C GLN A 432 19.86 5.79 -17.98
N ILE A 433 20.69 5.19 -18.82
CA ILE A 433 20.56 5.29 -20.29
C ILE A 433 19.62 4.22 -20.83
N THR A 434 19.80 2.97 -20.41
CA THR A 434 19.03 1.82 -20.91
C THR A 434 17.63 1.74 -20.33
N LEU A 435 17.42 2.21 -19.08
CA LEU A 435 16.20 2.04 -18.28
C LEU A 435 15.79 0.56 -18.13
N GLY A 436 16.77 -0.36 -18.14
CA GLY A 436 16.52 -1.80 -18.09
C GLY A 436 15.87 -2.40 -19.34
N ASP A 437 15.82 -1.65 -20.46
CA ASP A 437 15.27 -2.13 -21.72
C ASP A 437 16.24 -3.15 -22.36
N PRO A 438 15.84 -4.43 -22.51
CA PRO A 438 16.73 -5.45 -23.07
C PRO A 438 17.08 -5.23 -24.57
N GLN A 439 16.39 -4.34 -25.25
CA GLN A 439 16.68 -3.99 -26.65
C GLN A 439 17.83 -2.98 -26.77
N ILE A 440 18.17 -2.27 -25.69
CA ILE A 440 19.25 -1.30 -25.66
C ILE A 440 20.48 -1.96 -25.04
N THR A 441 21.41 -2.38 -25.87
CA THR A 441 22.65 -3.00 -25.43
C THR A 441 23.57 -1.98 -24.75
N ALA A 442 24.52 -2.47 -23.95
CA ALA A 442 25.55 -1.62 -23.34
C ALA A 442 26.38 -0.87 -24.39
N GLU A 443 26.56 -1.45 -25.57
CA GLU A 443 27.26 -0.79 -26.69
C GLU A 443 26.44 0.37 -27.26
N MET A 444 25.12 0.19 -27.45
CA MET A 444 24.22 1.27 -27.88
C MET A 444 24.23 2.42 -26.87
N ALA A 445 24.19 2.10 -25.57
CA ALA A 445 24.25 3.09 -24.51
C ALA A 445 25.58 3.88 -24.51
N ARG A 446 26.72 3.21 -24.70
CA ARG A 446 28.04 3.86 -24.83
C ARG A 446 28.12 4.74 -26.05
N ASN A 447 27.62 4.28 -27.19
CA ASN A 447 27.58 5.06 -28.41
C ASN A 447 26.71 6.32 -28.25
N ALA A 448 25.57 6.21 -27.56
CA ALA A 448 24.73 7.35 -27.24
C ALA A 448 25.41 8.34 -26.28
N ALA A 449 26.17 7.85 -25.30
CA ALA A 449 26.94 8.68 -24.38
C ALA A 449 28.08 9.42 -25.10
N LYS A 450 28.78 8.77 -26.05
CA LYS A 450 29.76 9.42 -26.90
C LYS A 450 29.13 10.49 -27.79
N LEU A 451 27.98 10.19 -28.41
CA LEU A 451 27.24 11.15 -29.22
C LEU A 451 26.85 12.39 -28.39
N ALA A 452 26.39 12.18 -27.15
CA ALA A 452 26.04 13.26 -26.22
C ALA A 452 27.27 13.98 -25.62
N GLY A 453 28.49 13.42 -25.72
CA GLY A 453 29.70 13.99 -25.14
C GLY A 453 29.84 13.87 -23.64
N ILE A 454 29.25 12.81 -23.05
CA ILE A 454 29.31 12.50 -21.60
C ILE A 454 30.18 11.26 -21.30
N ASP A 455 30.61 10.51 -22.32
CA ASP A 455 31.35 9.26 -22.17
C ASP A 455 32.63 9.40 -21.31
N GLU A 456 33.41 10.44 -21.52
CA GLU A 456 34.65 10.69 -20.76
C GLU A 456 34.37 10.93 -19.29
N ALA A 457 33.32 11.70 -18.95
CA ALA A 457 32.92 11.95 -17.58
C ALA A 457 32.42 10.66 -16.89
N ILE A 458 31.72 9.79 -17.63
CA ILE A 458 31.30 8.48 -17.12
C ILE A 458 32.50 7.57 -16.88
N GLN A 459 33.47 7.51 -17.82
CA GLN A 459 34.68 6.69 -17.68
C GLN A 459 35.59 7.14 -16.54
N ALA A 460 35.52 8.42 -16.15
CA ALA A 460 36.28 8.97 -15.02
C ALA A 460 35.70 8.55 -13.64
N LEU A 461 34.50 7.97 -13.59
CA LEU A 461 33.92 7.43 -12.36
C LEU A 461 34.63 6.14 -11.92
N PRO A 462 34.65 5.82 -10.61
CA PRO A 462 35.38 4.66 -10.08
C PRO A 462 35.05 3.32 -10.75
N GLU A 463 33.79 3.09 -11.10
CA GLU A 463 33.31 1.87 -11.78
C GLU A 463 32.74 2.17 -13.19
N GLY A 464 33.02 3.38 -13.73
CA GLY A 464 32.54 3.79 -15.03
C GLY A 464 31.02 3.70 -15.16
N TYR A 465 30.54 2.98 -16.16
CA TYR A 465 29.10 2.78 -16.43
C TYR A 465 28.37 1.96 -15.35
N ASP A 466 29.08 1.16 -14.57
CA ASP A 466 28.51 0.34 -13.52
C ASP A 466 28.43 1.09 -12.19
N THR A 467 28.92 2.34 -12.12
CA THR A 467 28.80 3.19 -10.94
C THR A 467 27.33 3.46 -10.62
N VAL A 468 26.92 3.21 -9.37
CA VAL A 468 25.56 3.50 -8.88
C VAL A 468 25.35 4.99 -8.76
N CYS A 469 24.31 5.51 -9.40
CA CYS A 469 24.00 6.94 -9.42
C CYS A 469 23.56 7.47 -8.06
N SER A 470 24.21 8.57 -7.63
CA SER A 470 23.88 9.32 -6.41
C SER A 470 23.67 10.82 -6.69
N ASP A 471 23.10 11.53 -5.68
CA ASP A 471 22.99 12.99 -5.77
C ASP A 471 24.38 13.64 -5.76
N GLY A 472 24.56 14.64 -6.63
CA GLY A 472 25.82 15.38 -6.73
C GLY A 472 26.93 14.69 -7.55
N MET A 473 26.69 13.52 -8.13
CA MET A 473 27.65 12.82 -8.97
C MET A 473 27.99 13.58 -10.26
N PHE A 474 26.99 14.16 -10.88
CA PHE A 474 27.11 14.95 -12.10
C PHE A 474 26.63 16.38 -11.87
N SER A 475 27.22 17.33 -12.58
CA SER A 475 26.71 18.70 -12.69
C SER A 475 25.35 18.71 -13.43
N GLN A 476 24.62 19.82 -13.34
CA GLN A 476 23.33 19.97 -14.03
C GLN A 476 23.46 19.77 -15.54
N GLY A 477 24.55 20.28 -16.15
CA GLY A 477 24.82 20.09 -17.56
C GLY A 477 25.13 18.65 -17.93
N GLU A 478 25.90 17.94 -17.11
CA GLU A 478 26.20 16.52 -17.33
C GLU A 478 24.94 15.65 -17.20
N TRP A 479 24.03 15.96 -16.27
CA TRP A 479 22.72 15.32 -16.24
C TRP A 479 21.91 15.57 -17.51
N GLN A 480 22.00 16.76 -18.11
CA GLN A 480 21.35 17.05 -19.40
C GLN A 480 21.99 16.27 -20.55
N LEU A 481 23.33 16.17 -20.59
CA LEU A 481 24.01 15.32 -21.56
C LEU A 481 23.61 13.85 -21.42
N LEU A 482 23.46 13.35 -20.19
CA LEU A 482 22.97 12.00 -19.92
C LEU A 482 21.51 11.82 -20.36
N SER A 483 20.67 12.87 -20.23
CA SER A 483 19.30 12.87 -20.76
C SER A 483 19.27 12.75 -22.29
N ILE A 484 20.18 13.44 -22.98
CA ILE A 484 20.33 13.33 -24.42
C ILE A 484 20.79 11.92 -24.83
N ALA A 485 21.76 11.34 -24.10
CA ALA A 485 22.21 9.98 -24.33
C ALA A 485 21.06 8.96 -24.16
N ARG A 486 20.27 9.09 -23.09
CA ARG A 486 19.06 8.28 -22.84
C ARG A 486 18.05 8.36 -23.98
N ALA A 487 17.78 9.58 -24.47
CA ALA A 487 16.83 9.81 -25.55
C ALA A 487 17.32 9.25 -26.89
N ALA A 488 18.62 9.31 -27.16
CA ALA A 488 19.22 8.87 -28.41
C ALA A 488 19.56 7.37 -28.45
N ALA A 489 19.62 6.68 -27.29
CA ALA A 489 20.14 5.32 -27.19
C ALA A 489 19.40 4.27 -28.03
N ALA A 490 18.10 4.45 -28.26
CA ALA A 490 17.28 3.56 -29.09
C ALA A 490 17.22 4.00 -30.58
N ASP A 491 17.99 4.95 -31.00
CA ASP A 491 17.96 5.57 -32.34
C ASP A 491 16.54 5.99 -32.80
N PRO A 492 15.86 6.87 -32.06
CA PRO A 492 14.47 7.22 -32.32
C PRO A 492 14.31 7.97 -33.65
N ALA A 493 13.16 7.78 -34.32
CA ALA A 493 12.81 8.51 -35.53
C ALA A 493 12.47 9.98 -35.26
N VAL A 494 11.89 10.28 -34.11
CA VAL A 494 11.45 11.60 -33.65
C VAL A 494 12.15 11.96 -32.35
N LEU A 495 12.64 13.17 -32.20
CA LEU A 495 13.25 13.70 -31.01
C LEU A 495 12.44 14.90 -30.49
N LEU A 496 11.96 14.81 -29.25
CA LEU A 496 11.26 15.88 -28.55
C LEU A 496 12.21 16.54 -27.56
N LEU A 497 12.33 17.88 -27.59
CA LEU A 497 13.27 18.68 -26.82
C LEU A 497 12.49 19.73 -26.00
N ASP A 498 12.33 19.52 -24.68
CA ASP A 498 11.56 20.40 -23.80
C ASP A 498 12.48 21.30 -22.96
N GLU A 499 12.63 22.57 -23.33
CA GLU A 499 13.40 23.62 -22.61
C GLU A 499 14.79 23.18 -22.07
N VAL A 500 15.52 22.37 -22.81
CA VAL A 500 16.71 21.61 -22.37
C VAL A 500 17.86 22.52 -21.88
N THR A 501 17.94 23.78 -22.33
CA THR A 501 19.04 24.70 -22.01
C THR A 501 18.70 25.70 -20.90
N ALA A 502 17.59 25.56 -20.21
CA ALA A 502 17.20 26.46 -19.14
C ALA A 502 18.15 26.37 -17.93
N ASN A 503 18.57 27.53 -17.41
CA ASN A 503 19.40 27.65 -16.21
C ASN A 503 20.82 27.06 -16.30
N LEU A 504 21.41 26.97 -17.48
CA LEU A 504 22.81 26.57 -17.71
C LEU A 504 23.68 27.81 -17.86
N ASP A 505 24.95 27.72 -17.44
CA ASP A 505 25.97 28.72 -17.80
C ASP A 505 26.33 28.62 -19.28
N ALA A 506 26.96 29.65 -19.84
CA ALA A 506 27.19 29.78 -21.27
C ALA A 506 28.07 28.63 -21.84
N GLU A 507 29.08 28.17 -21.11
CA GLU A 507 29.96 27.09 -21.55
C GLU A 507 29.23 25.75 -21.58
N THR A 508 28.52 25.43 -20.52
CA THR A 508 27.69 24.23 -20.40
C THR A 508 26.56 24.24 -21.44
N GLU A 509 25.90 25.39 -21.64
CA GLU A 509 24.88 25.55 -22.68
C GLU A 509 25.44 25.24 -24.08
N ALA A 510 26.63 25.74 -24.44
CA ALA A 510 27.24 25.45 -25.72
C ALA A 510 27.53 23.95 -25.93
N ARG A 511 28.00 23.26 -24.89
CA ARG A 511 28.22 21.80 -24.92
C ARG A 511 26.91 21.03 -25.13
N VAL A 512 25.84 21.41 -24.42
CA VAL A 512 24.52 20.77 -24.53
C VAL A 512 23.91 21.04 -25.92
N LEU A 513 24.00 22.25 -26.44
CA LEU A 513 23.52 22.58 -27.80
C LEU A 513 24.26 21.78 -28.87
N GLU A 514 25.58 21.61 -28.77
CA GLU A 514 26.35 20.78 -29.71
C GLU A 514 25.95 19.30 -29.60
N ALA A 515 25.70 18.78 -28.40
CA ALA A 515 25.17 17.43 -28.19
C ALA A 515 23.77 17.26 -28.82
N LEU A 516 22.90 18.24 -28.66
CA LEU A 516 21.58 18.25 -29.28
C LEU A 516 21.70 18.30 -30.83
N ARG A 517 22.61 19.09 -31.38
CA ARG A 517 22.85 19.16 -32.84
C ARG A 517 23.25 17.79 -33.38
N ARG A 518 24.19 17.10 -32.72
CA ARG A 518 24.59 15.73 -33.07
C ARG A 518 23.45 14.73 -32.95
N ALA A 519 22.69 14.79 -31.86
CA ALA A 519 21.56 13.91 -31.64
C ALA A 519 20.39 14.15 -32.61
N SER A 520 20.25 15.37 -33.12
CA SER A 520 19.20 15.76 -34.06
C SER A 520 19.49 15.37 -35.52
N ALA A 521 20.74 15.04 -35.85
CA ALA A 521 21.15 14.75 -37.24
C ALA A 521 20.36 13.54 -37.80
N GLY A 522 19.67 13.75 -38.92
CA GLY A 522 18.88 12.72 -39.62
C GLY A 522 17.55 12.34 -38.93
N ARG A 523 17.15 13.05 -37.89
CA ARG A 523 15.88 12.81 -37.15
C ARG A 523 14.88 13.94 -37.34
N THR A 524 13.60 13.62 -37.15
CA THR A 524 12.55 14.65 -37.05
C THR A 524 12.61 15.27 -35.67
N VAL A 525 12.71 16.59 -35.57
CA VAL A 525 12.89 17.28 -34.27
C VAL A 525 11.74 18.23 -34.00
N LEU A 526 11.14 18.09 -32.82
CA LEU A 526 10.23 19.08 -32.25
C LEU A 526 10.84 19.64 -30.97
N SER A 527 10.96 20.96 -30.90
CA SER A 527 11.55 21.63 -29.73
C SER A 527 10.61 22.67 -29.12
N VAL A 528 10.79 22.94 -27.84
CA VAL A 528 10.14 24.03 -27.10
C VAL A 528 11.25 24.90 -26.51
N SER A 529 11.87 25.75 -27.36
CA SER A 529 12.88 26.74 -26.90
C SER A 529 13.27 27.67 -28.02
N HIS A 530 13.29 28.96 -27.75
CA HIS A 530 13.81 29.95 -28.72
C HIS A 530 15.30 29.75 -29.03
N ARG A 531 16.13 29.43 -28.04
CA ARG A 531 17.57 29.22 -28.19
C ARG A 531 17.92 28.01 -29.06
N ILE A 532 17.09 26.94 -28.96
CA ILE A 532 17.25 25.76 -29.82
C ILE A 532 16.97 26.12 -31.28
N TYR A 533 15.95 26.94 -31.54
CA TYR A 533 15.63 27.40 -32.89
C TYR A 533 16.81 28.18 -33.53
N GLU A 534 17.42 29.09 -32.80
CA GLU A 534 18.57 29.88 -33.26
C GLU A 534 19.77 29.01 -33.67
N ASN A 535 19.97 27.85 -32.97
CA ASN A 535 21.12 26.97 -33.21
C ASN A 535 20.85 25.82 -34.18
N LEU A 536 19.64 25.25 -34.19
CA LEU A 536 19.29 24.13 -35.08
C LEU A 536 18.56 24.58 -36.34
N GLY A 537 17.95 25.76 -36.34
CA GLY A 537 17.15 26.26 -37.47
C GLY A 537 15.76 25.59 -37.53
N GLY A 538 15.15 25.60 -38.71
CA GLY A 538 13.85 24.98 -38.95
C GLY A 538 12.70 25.98 -39.03
N ARG A 539 11.45 25.49 -38.87
CA ARG A 539 10.22 26.29 -38.91
C ARG A 539 9.70 26.50 -37.49
N THR A 540 9.21 27.71 -37.21
CA THR A 540 8.48 27.98 -35.98
C THR A 540 6.98 27.78 -36.18
N VAL A 541 6.31 27.18 -35.16
CA VAL A 541 4.87 27.05 -35.08
C VAL A 541 4.42 27.74 -33.80
N LYS A 542 3.57 28.77 -33.96
CA LYS A 542 3.03 29.52 -32.84
C LYS A 542 1.78 28.82 -32.28
N ILE A 543 1.80 28.55 -31.00
CA ILE A 543 0.60 28.10 -30.26
C ILE A 543 0.03 29.31 -29.55
N GLU A 544 -1.20 29.67 -29.90
CA GLU A 544 -1.90 30.79 -29.29
C GLU A 544 -2.72 30.28 -28.09
N PRO A 545 -2.60 30.94 -26.92
CA PRO A 545 -3.48 30.62 -25.80
C PRO A 545 -4.91 30.91 -26.21
N GLN A 546 -5.83 30.03 -25.89
CA GLN A 546 -7.25 30.30 -26.09
C GLN A 546 -7.66 31.50 -25.25
N SER A 547 -8.28 32.50 -25.86
CA SER A 547 -8.88 33.64 -25.17
C SER A 547 -9.91 33.13 -24.15
N MET A 548 -9.71 33.52 -22.89
CA MET A 548 -10.67 33.23 -21.81
C MET A 548 -12.07 33.75 -22.16
#